data_8e3284b09c062d7d985bdd63f511d02b
#
_entry.id   8e3284b09c062d7d985bdd63f511d02b
#
_cell.length_a   1.000
_cell.length_b   1.000
_cell.length_c   1.000
_cell.angle_alpha   90.00
_cell.angle_beta   90.00
_cell.angle_gamma   90.00
#
_symmetry.space_group_name_H-M   'P 1'
#
loop_
_entity.id
_entity.type
_entity.pdbx_description
1 polymer ?
#
loop_
_entity_poly.entity_id
_entity_poly.type
_entity_poly.pdbx_seq_one_letter_code
_entity_poly.pdbx_strand_id
1 'polypeptide(L)'
;PGFGHPSAPEPVGESSGDTGPVTAAASIVQDLLVVYTPASRQRYGGSDPTPVENRIISAVEAANQAYQNSALDLQLNIVYLGETNYAETGDMSVSLDHLRLTSDGNMDEVHALRDQYGADLVALITEDSNYCGIAYVMTSDSTSFAPWAVGVTYSSCLTNQTLAHEIGHNQGNMHDRA
;
A
#
# COMPACT_ATOMS: atom_id res chain seq x y z
N PRO A 1 60.49 -51.36 -0.39
CA PRO A 1 59.16 -50.81 -0.60
C PRO A 1 59.05 -49.49 0.14
N GLY A 2 59.12 -48.41 -0.60
CA GLY A 2 59.09 -47.06 -0.07
C GLY A 2 57.64 -46.57 0.03
N PHE A 3 57.31 -46.04 1.19
CA PHE A 3 56.04 -45.36 1.39
C PHE A 3 56.22 -43.88 1.00
N GLY A 4 55.52 -43.46 -0.08
CA GLY A 4 55.49 -42.09 -0.48
C GLY A 4 54.64 -41.26 0.50
N HIS A 5 55.19 -40.14 1.01
CA HIS A 5 54.45 -39.16 1.78
C HIS A 5 53.57 -38.32 0.83
N PRO A 6 52.32 -38.06 1.14
CA PRO A 6 51.51 -37.12 0.41
C PRO A 6 51.99 -35.70 0.68
N SER A 7 52.21 -34.93 -0.41
CA SER A 7 52.54 -33.51 -0.35
C SER A 7 51.36 -32.70 0.21
N ALA A 8 51.68 -31.69 1.03
CA ALA A 8 50.74 -30.76 1.56
C ALA A 8 50.05 -29.93 0.45
N PRO A 9 48.76 -29.57 0.57
CA PRO A 9 48.12 -28.71 -0.42
C PRO A 9 48.68 -27.29 -0.33
N GLU A 10 48.86 -26.69 -1.50
CA GLU A 10 49.27 -25.30 -1.68
C GLU A 10 48.21 -24.34 -1.11
N PRO A 11 48.58 -23.18 -0.55
CA PRO A 11 47.59 -22.20 -0.05
C PRO A 11 46.85 -21.60 -1.23
N VAL A 12 45.51 -21.74 -1.22
CA VAL A 12 44.63 -21.03 -2.11
C VAL A 12 44.68 -19.53 -1.78
N GLY A 13 45.10 -18.76 -2.78
CA GLY A 13 45.17 -17.30 -2.69
C GLY A 13 43.79 -16.73 -2.36
N GLU A 14 43.75 -15.90 -1.30
CA GLU A 14 42.58 -15.10 -0.98
C GLU A 14 42.32 -14.12 -2.13
N SER A 15 41.26 -14.34 -2.86
CA SER A 15 40.68 -13.35 -3.75
C SER A 15 40.22 -12.18 -2.90
N SER A 16 40.91 -11.07 -2.95
CA SER A 16 40.47 -9.79 -2.41
C SER A 16 39.23 -9.36 -3.21
N GLY A 17 38.05 -9.76 -2.73
CA GLY A 17 36.78 -9.22 -3.21
C GLY A 17 36.79 -7.72 -2.98
N ASP A 18 36.75 -6.98 -4.08
CA ASP A 18 36.53 -5.55 -4.10
C ASP A 18 35.12 -5.29 -3.46
N THR A 19 35.12 -4.98 -2.17
CA THR A 19 33.95 -4.44 -1.47
C THR A 19 33.88 -2.95 -1.73
N GLY A 20 33.62 -2.57 -3.00
CA GLY A 20 33.17 -1.22 -3.29
C GLY A 20 31.91 -0.93 -2.45
N PRO A 21 31.68 0.33 -2.05
CA PRO A 21 30.50 0.65 -1.25
C PRO A 21 29.26 0.20 -2.02
N VAL A 22 28.52 -0.77 -1.42
CA VAL A 22 27.19 -1.14 -1.91
C VAL A 22 26.34 0.11 -1.68
N THR A 23 26.14 0.91 -2.72
CA THR A 23 25.14 1.96 -2.68
C THR A 23 23.81 1.26 -2.45
N ALA A 24 23.22 1.46 -1.26
CA ALA A 24 21.86 0.99 -1.02
C ALA A 24 20.98 1.48 -2.17
N ALA A 25 20.29 0.58 -2.84
CA ALA A 25 19.30 0.95 -3.83
C ALA A 25 18.35 1.96 -3.18
N ALA A 26 18.01 3.02 -3.90
CA ALA A 26 17.04 3.99 -3.36
C ALA A 26 15.72 3.26 -3.11
N SER A 27 15.21 3.37 -1.88
CA SER A 27 13.90 2.80 -1.52
C SER A 27 12.82 3.33 -2.46
N ILE A 28 11.98 2.45 -2.97
CA ILE A 28 10.82 2.83 -3.78
C ILE A 28 9.78 3.41 -2.82
N VAL A 29 9.45 4.68 -2.99
CA VAL A 29 8.39 5.34 -2.23
C VAL A 29 7.17 5.45 -3.13
N GLN A 30 6.02 5.00 -2.63
CA GLN A 30 4.72 5.24 -3.25
C GLN A 30 3.93 6.21 -2.40
N ASP A 31 3.54 7.32 -3.00
CA ASP A 31 2.76 8.37 -2.36
C ASP A 31 1.28 7.96 -2.31
N LEU A 32 0.74 7.93 -1.09
CA LEU A 32 -0.61 7.46 -0.79
C LEU A 32 -1.48 8.64 -0.31
N LEU A 33 -2.59 8.85 -1.01
CA LEU A 33 -3.68 9.70 -0.55
C LEU A 33 -4.73 8.83 0.14
N VAL A 34 -5.11 9.18 1.37
CA VAL A 34 -6.17 8.49 2.10
C VAL A 34 -7.29 9.46 2.41
N VAL A 35 -8.51 9.08 2.04
CA VAL A 35 -9.71 9.77 2.48
C VAL A 35 -10.58 8.84 3.30
N TYR A 36 -11.34 9.41 4.22
CA TYR A 36 -12.31 8.66 5.02
C TYR A 36 -13.69 9.36 5.01
N THR A 37 -14.72 8.58 5.21
CA THR A 37 -16.10 9.09 5.20
C THR A 37 -16.47 9.75 6.54
N PRO A 38 -17.50 10.64 6.55
CA PRO A 38 -18.06 11.15 7.79
C PRO A 38 -18.56 10.04 8.73
N ALA A 39 -19.05 8.91 8.17
CA ALA A 39 -19.49 7.77 8.96
C ALA A 39 -18.32 7.10 9.71
N SER A 40 -17.16 6.93 9.03
CA SER A 40 -15.94 6.40 9.66
C SER A 40 -15.44 7.33 10.78
N ARG A 41 -15.42 8.64 10.56
CA ARG A 41 -15.12 9.59 11.65
C ARG A 41 -16.08 9.45 12.81
N GLN A 42 -17.39 9.46 12.52
CA GLN A 42 -18.42 9.37 13.55
C GLN A 42 -18.30 8.12 14.41
N ARG A 43 -17.92 6.99 13.79
CA ARG A 43 -17.74 5.71 14.50
C ARG A 43 -16.63 5.76 15.55
N TYR A 44 -15.52 6.40 15.28
CA TYR A 44 -14.33 6.35 16.16
C TYR A 44 -14.14 7.59 17.01
N GLY A 45 -14.57 8.75 16.57
CA GLY A 45 -14.29 10.02 17.25
C GLY A 45 -15.48 10.98 17.35
N GLY A 46 -16.64 10.63 16.83
CA GLY A 46 -17.77 11.56 16.76
C GLY A 46 -17.43 12.76 15.88
N SER A 47 -17.25 13.93 16.47
CA SER A 47 -16.80 15.13 15.74
C SER A 47 -15.29 15.28 15.64
N ASP A 48 -14.51 14.48 16.38
CA ASP A 48 -13.05 14.52 16.37
C ASP A 48 -12.50 13.55 15.29
N PRO A 49 -11.72 14.04 14.30
CA PRO A 49 -11.14 13.19 13.28
C PRO A 49 -9.94 12.37 13.79
N THR A 50 -9.26 12.80 14.85
CA THR A 50 -8.01 12.23 15.32
C THR A 50 -8.06 10.71 15.54
N PRO A 51 -9.10 10.12 16.11
CA PRO A 51 -9.14 8.68 16.33
C PRO A 51 -9.15 7.84 15.04
N VAL A 52 -9.89 8.25 14.01
CA VAL A 52 -9.90 7.54 12.72
C VAL A 52 -8.59 7.74 11.98
N GLU A 53 -8.03 8.94 11.99
CA GLU A 53 -6.75 9.26 11.37
C GLU A 53 -5.60 8.45 11.99
N ASN A 54 -5.53 8.34 13.32
CA ASN A 54 -4.54 7.52 14.00
C ASN A 54 -4.65 6.04 13.62
N ARG A 55 -5.85 5.52 13.42
CA ARG A 55 -6.05 4.14 12.95
C ARG A 55 -5.54 3.93 11.54
N ILE A 56 -5.76 4.90 10.65
CA ILE A 56 -5.26 4.89 9.28
C ILE A 56 -3.73 4.93 9.27
N ILE A 57 -3.13 5.86 10.01
CA ILE A 57 -1.67 5.96 10.13
C ILE A 57 -1.08 4.64 10.63
N SER A 58 -1.65 4.05 11.68
CA SER A 58 -1.18 2.77 12.22
C SER A 58 -1.32 1.63 11.20
N ALA A 59 -2.35 1.63 10.35
CA ALA A 59 -2.51 0.62 9.30
C ALA A 59 -1.45 0.76 8.19
N VAL A 60 -1.09 2.00 7.81
CA VAL A 60 -0.01 2.26 6.85
C VAL A 60 1.36 1.89 7.43
N GLU A 61 1.61 2.20 8.71
CA GLU A 61 2.82 1.78 9.40
C GLU A 61 2.95 0.24 9.46
N ALA A 62 1.84 -0.46 9.71
CA ALA A 62 1.81 -1.92 9.69
C ALA A 62 2.09 -2.48 8.27
N ALA A 63 1.60 -1.84 7.21
CA ALA A 63 1.93 -2.19 5.84
C ALA A 63 3.42 -2.01 5.55
N ASN A 64 4.00 -0.88 5.92
CA ASN A 64 5.43 -0.60 5.79
C ASN A 64 6.29 -1.61 6.56
N GLN A 65 5.88 -2.00 7.77
CA GLN A 65 6.55 -3.04 8.52
C GLN A 65 6.47 -4.40 7.81
N ALA A 66 5.33 -4.72 7.18
CA ALA A 66 5.18 -5.96 6.41
C ALA A 66 6.11 -5.99 5.19
N TYR A 67 6.27 -4.86 4.47
CA TYR A 67 7.23 -4.75 3.38
C TYR A 67 8.67 -4.99 3.85
N GLN A 68 9.08 -4.34 4.96
CA GLN A 68 10.41 -4.55 5.55
C GLN A 68 10.64 -6.01 5.95
N ASN A 69 9.67 -6.65 6.61
CA ASN A 69 9.75 -8.04 7.02
C ASN A 69 9.83 -9.01 5.83
N SER A 70 9.30 -8.60 4.68
CA SER A 70 9.35 -9.34 3.41
C SER A 70 10.57 -9.01 2.56
N ALA A 71 11.50 -8.19 3.08
CA ALA A 71 12.69 -7.68 2.38
C ALA A 71 12.32 -6.95 1.06
N LEU A 72 11.17 -6.31 1.02
CA LEU A 72 10.77 -5.42 -0.07
C LEU A 72 11.27 -4.00 0.23
N ASP A 73 12.02 -3.43 -0.71
CA ASP A 73 12.52 -2.06 -0.62
C ASP A 73 11.45 -1.08 -1.11
N LEU A 74 10.30 -1.11 -0.44
CA LEU A 74 9.10 -0.34 -0.75
C LEU A 74 8.58 0.32 0.52
N GLN A 75 8.14 1.57 0.39
CA GLN A 75 7.53 2.34 1.47
C GLN A 75 6.30 3.09 0.97
N LEU A 76 5.21 3.04 1.71
CA LEU A 76 4.07 3.92 1.55
C LEU A 76 4.30 5.21 2.33
N ASN A 77 4.08 6.35 1.69
CA ASN A 77 4.16 7.68 2.28
C ASN A 77 2.79 8.36 2.19
N ILE A 78 2.15 8.67 3.31
CA ILE A 78 0.89 9.41 3.30
C ILE A 78 1.18 10.86 2.92
N VAL A 79 0.75 11.28 1.73
CA VAL A 79 0.89 12.67 1.26
C VAL A 79 -0.36 13.51 1.55
N TYR A 80 -1.50 12.85 1.75
CA TYR A 80 -2.73 13.49 2.19
C TYR A 80 -3.57 12.53 3.02
N LEU A 81 -4.19 13.04 4.08
CA LEU A 81 -5.15 12.33 4.92
C LEU A 81 -6.26 13.29 5.32
N GLY A 82 -7.52 12.97 4.99
CA GLY A 82 -8.63 13.85 5.30
C GLY A 82 -10.01 13.25 5.06
N GLU A 83 -11.03 13.96 5.53
CA GLU A 83 -12.43 13.58 5.34
C GLU A 83 -12.90 13.99 3.94
N THR A 84 -13.56 13.06 3.23
CA THR A 84 -14.30 13.36 2.00
C THR A 84 -15.76 13.64 2.32
N ASN A 85 -16.44 14.40 1.47
CA ASN A 85 -17.88 14.67 1.65
C ASN A 85 -18.77 13.57 1.01
N TYR A 86 -18.31 12.33 1.03
CA TYR A 86 -19.00 11.18 0.44
C TYR A 86 -20.04 10.58 1.39
N ALA A 87 -21.26 10.43 0.89
CA ALA A 87 -22.33 9.70 1.57
C ALA A 87 -22.32 8.23 1.10
N GLU A 88 -22.02 7.32 2.03
CA GLU A 88 -21.94 5.89 1.74
C GLU A 88 -23.27 5.32 1.22
N THR A 89 -23.18 4.35 0.32
CA THR A 89 -24.35 3.72 -0.31
C THR A 89 -24.77 2.41 0.34
N GLY A 90 -23.94 1.86 1.22
CA GLY A 90 -24.08 0.50 1.77
C GLY A 90 -23.49 -0.59 0.88
N ASP A 91 -22.84 -0.22 -0.25
CA ASP A 91 -22.17 -1.14 -1.17
C ASP A 91 -20.79 -0.61 -1.53
N MET A 92 -19.77 -1.32 -1.05
CA MET A 92 -18.36 -0.96 -1.26
C MET A 92 -17.96 -1.00 -2.74
N SER A 93 -18.61 -1.83 -3.57
CA SER A 93 -18.34 -1.86 -5.01
C SER A 93 -18.78 -0.55 -5.68
N VAL A 94 -19.90 0.02 -5.25
CA VAL A 94 -20.36 1.33 -5.70
C VAL A 94 -19.41 2.43 -5.20
N SER A 95 -18.97 2.34 -3.95
CA SER A 95 -17.99 3.28 -3.38
C SER A 95 -16.66 3.24 -4.12
N LEU A 96 -16.20 2.05 -4.56
CA LEU A 96 -14.99 1.91 -5.38
C LEU A 96 -15.15 2.55 -6.77
N ASP A 97 -16.31 2.37 -7.42
CA ASP A 97 -16.59 3.00 -8.72
C ASP A 97 -16.65 4.52 -8.60
N HIS A 98 -17.33 5.05 -7.57
CA HIS A 98 -17.39 6.49 -7.30
C HIS A 98 -16.00 7.08 -7.00
N LEU A 99 -15.14 6.34 -6.27
CA LEU A 99 -13.77 6.79 -6.01
C LEU A 99 -12.91 6.87 -7.29
N ARG A 100 -13.19 6.02 -8.27
CA ARG A 100 -12.46 5.99 -9.55
C ARG A 100 -12.96 7.01 -10.55
N LEU A 101 -14.27 7.30 -10.57
CA LEU A 101 -14.89 8.20 -11.53
C LEU A 101 -14.56 9.67 -11.19
N THR A 102 -14.30 10.49 -12.20
CA THR A 102 -13.76 11.85 -12.02
C THR A 102 -14.81 12.97 -12.20
N SER A 103 -16.06 12.61 -12.50
CA SER A 103 -17.11 13.60 -12.84
C SER A 103 -18.52 13.03 -12.69
N ASP A 104 -18.74 12.19 -11.67
CA ASP A 104 -20.05 11.62 -11.37
C ASP A 104 -20.77 12.33 -10.20
N GLY A 105 -20.12 13.36 -9.64
CA GLY A 105 -20.63 14.12 -8.48
C GLY A 105 -20.33 13.47 -7.14
N ASN A 106 -19.50 12.41 -7.10
CA ASN A 106 -19.11 11.70 -5.88
C ASN A 106 -17.59 11.68 -5.76
N MET A 107 -17.05 12.27 -4.71
CA MET A 107 -15.60 12.30 -4.46
C MET A 107 -14.76 12.90 -5.61
N ASP A 108 -15.35 13.69 -6.50
CA ASP A 108 -14.64 14.33 -7.62
C ASP A 108 -13.45 15.19 -7.12
N GLU A 109 -13.56 15.75 -5.90
CA GLU A 109 -12.50 16.52 -5.25
C GLU A 109 -11.25 15.69 -4.94
N VAL A 110 -11.40 14.38 -4.76
CA VAL A 110 -10.28 13.46 -4.44
C VAL A 110 -9.28 13.41 -5.59
N HIS A 111 -9.76 13.50 -6.84
CA HIS A 111 -8.88 13.54 -8.02
C HIS A 111 -8.05 14.82 -8.08
N ALA A 112 -8.64 15.96 -7.74
CA ALA A 112 -7.91 17.23 -7.64
C ALA A 112 -6.86 17.20 -6.51
N LEU A 113 -7.19 16.58 -5.38
CA LEU A 113 -6.23 16.36 -4.28
C LEU A 113 -5.12 15.39 -4.70
N ARG A 114 -5.46 14.31 -5.42
CA ARG A 114 -4.47 13.37 -5.96
C ARG A 114 -3.44 14.08 -6.83
N ASP A 115 -3.90 14.92 -7.77
CA ASP A 115 -3.03 15.69 -8.66
C ASP A 115 -2.21 16.73 -7.88
N GLN A 116 -2.84 17.41 -6.91
CA GLN A 116 -2.19 18.43 -6.09
C GLN A 116 -1.04 17.87 -5.25
N TYR A 117 -1.22 16.68 -4.65
CA TYR A 117 -0.25 16.04 -3.77
C TYR A 117 0.64 15.03 -4.48
N GLY A 118 0.41 14.78 -5.77
CA GLY A 118 1.20 13.84 -6.57
C GLY A 118 1.05 12.39 -6.11
N ALA A 119 -0.13 11.99 -5.59
CA ALA A 119 -0.31 10.67 -5.05
C ALA A 119 -0.39 9.59 -6.13
N ASP A 120 0.37 8.51 -5.94
CA ASP A 120 0.36 7.33 -6.81
C ASP A 120 -0.92 6.50 -6.59
N LEU A 121 -1.30 6.35 -5.33
CA LEU A 121 -2.38 5.48 -4.87
C LEU A 121 -3.43 6.28 -4.09
N VAL A 122 -4.68 5.85 -4.18
CA VAL A 122 -5.78 6.45 -3.40
C VAL A 122 -6.53 5.36 -2.62
N ALA A 123 -6.75 5.58 -1.34
CA ALA A 123 -7.52 4.70 -0.48
C ALA A 123 -8.70 5.45 0.17
N LEU A 124 -9.88 4.84 0.11
CA LEU A 124 -11.06 5.27 0.85
C LEU A 124 -11.28 4.38 2.07
N ILE A 125 -11.50 4.97 3.23
CA ILE A 125 -11.93 4.28 4.44
C ILE A 125 -13.41 4.55 4.66
N THR A 126 -14.21 3.49 4.76
CA THR A 126 -15.68 3.53 4.76
C THR A 126 -16.28 2.67 5.87
N GLU A 127 -17.57 2.86 6.15
CA GLU A 127 -18.39 1.97 6.98
C GLU A 127 -19.23 0.98 6.15
N ASP A 128 -19.16 1.03 4.80
CA ASP A 128 -19.68 -0.04 3.96
C ASP A 128 -18.97 -1.35 4.31
N SER A 129 -19.73 -2.39 4.70
CA SER A 129 -19.19 -3.58 5.38
C SER A 129 -19.52 -4.90 4.68
N ASN A 130 -19.95 -4.84 3.41
CA ASN A 130 -20.19 -6.04 2.61
C ASN A 130 -18.89 -6.80 2.25
N TYR A 131 -17.74 -6.13 2.33
CA TYR A 131 -16.39 -6.71 2.26
C TYR A 131 -15.50 -6.09 3.34
N CYS A 132 -14.33 -6.69 3.64
CA CYS A 132 -13.29 -6.00 4.41
C CYS A 132 -12.56 -4.95 3.57
N GLY A 133 -12.37 -5.24 2.28
CA GLY A 133 -11.80 -4.32 1.30
C GLY A 133 -12.09 -4.76 -0.11
N ILE A 134 -11.84 -3.87 -1.05
CA ILE A 134 -11.94 -4.10 -2.48
C ILE A 134 -11.03 -3.11 -3.22
N ALA A 135 -10.30 -3.58 -4.22
CA ALA A 135 -9.47 -2.73 -5.08
C ALA A 135 -9.39 -3.29 -6.50
N TYR A 136 -8.98 -2.45 -7.45
CA TYR A 136 -8.65 -2.93 -8.78
C TYR A 136 -7.28 -3.60 -8.79
N VAL A 137 -7.15 -4.69 -9.54
CA VAL A 137 -5.89 -5.44 -9.67
C VAL A 137 -5.12 -4.94 -10.90
N MET A 138 -3.88 -4.54 -10.70
CA MET A 138 -2.99 -4.20 -11.81
C MET A 138 -2.52 -5.50 -12.49
N THR A 139 -3.06 -5.79 -13.66
CA THR A 139 -2.74 -6.99 -14.43
C THR A 139 -1.60 -6.80 -15.43
N SER A 140 -1.19 -5.57 -15.65
CA SER A 140 -0.07 -5.19 -16.52
C SER A 140 0.59 -3.93 -15.98
N ASP A 141 1.91 -3.96 -15.88
CA ASP A 141 2.70 -2.79 -15.47
C ASP A 141 2.63 -1.71 -16.56
N SER A 142 1.79 -0.71 -16.32
CA SER A 142 1.55 0.37 -17.27
C SER A 142 1.01 1.61 -16.56
N THR A 143 1.45 2.79 -17.01
CA THR A 143 0.91 4.08 -16.55
C THR A 143 -0.58 4.24 -16.86
N SER A 144 -1.14 3.44 -17.79
CA SER A 144 -2.58 3.41 -18.07
C SER A 144 -3.42 2.87 -16.90
N PHE A 145 -2.79 2.21 -15.92
CA PHE A 145 -3.45 1.77 -14.69
C PHE A 145 -3.67 2.91 -13.69
N ALA A 146 -2.99 4.05 -13.81
CA ALA A 146 -3.07 5.13 -12.84
C ALA A 146 -4.52 5.53 -12.43
N PRO A 147 -5.52 5.64 -13.34
CA PRO A 147 -6.90 5.91 -12.93
C PRO A 147 -7.58 4.80 -12.11
N TRP A 148 -7.00 3.59 -12.11
CA TRP A 148 -7.51 2.40 -11.42
C TRP A 148 -6.75 2.09 -10.13
N ALA A 149 -5.71 2.88 -9.80
CA ALA A 149 -4.89 2.71 -8.61
C ALA A 149 -5.63 3.26 -7.37
N VAL A 150 -6.82 2.69 -7.12
CA VAL A 150 -7.73 3.07 -6.04
C VAL A 150 -8.22 1.82 -5.32
N GLY A 151 -8.51 1.95 -4.02
CA GLY A 151 -9.05 0.87 -3.19
C GLY A 151 -9.92 1.41 -2.07
N VAL A 152 -10.79 0.55 -1.55
CA VAL A 152 -11.72 0.85 -0.46
C VAL A 152 -11.50 -0.16 0.67
N THR A 153 -11.47 0.31 1.91
CA THR A 153 -11.30 -0.54 3.09
C THR A 153 -12.36 -0.21 4.14
N TYR A 154 -13.03 -1.24 4.66
CA TYR A 154 -13.90 -1.09 5.82
C TYR A 154 -13.09 -0.71 7.06
N SER A 155 -13.49 0.32 7.75
CA SER A 155 -12.71 0.91 8.86
C SER A 155 -12.40 -0.08 9.98
N SER A 156 -13.28 -1.06 10.25
CA SER A 156 -13.03 -2.11 11.23
C SER A 156 -11.95 -3.11 10.80
N CYS A 157 -11.70 -3.25 9.50
CA CYS A 157 -10.70 -4.15 8.94
C CYS A 157 -9.30 -3.53 8.81
N LEU A 158 -9.11 -2.26 9.22
CA LEU A 158 -7.79 -1.61 9.24
C LEU A 158 -6.77 -2.35 10.12
N THR A 159 -7.24 -3.03 11.19
CA THR A 159 -6.36 -3.72 12.15
C THR A 159 -5.89 -5.09 11.70
N ASN A 160 -6.40 -5.62 10.59
CA ASN A 160 -6.05 -6.95 10.06
C ASN A 160 -5.30 -6.89 8.72
N GLN A 161 -4.62 -5.77 8.44
CA GLN A 161 -3.82 -5.52 7.23
C GLN A 161 -4.63 -5.49 5.93
N THR A 162 -5.94 -5.31 5.97
CA THR A 162 -6.76 -5.22 4.75
C THR A 162 -6.31 -4.06 3.87
N LEU A 163 -5.99 -2.89 4.44
CA LEU A 163 -5.47 -1.76 3.66
C LEU A 163 -4.21 -2.16 2.85
N ALA A 164 -3.26 -2.86 3.47
CA ALA A 164 -2.07 -3.36 2.77
C ALA A 164 -2.42 -4.38 1.68
N HIS A 165 -3.44 -5.22 1.91
CA HIS A 165 -3.93 -6.19 0.95
C HIS A 165 -4.53 -5.50 -0.30
N GLU A 166 -5.39 -4.51 -0.11
CA GLU A 166 -6.00 -3.76 -1.22
C GLU A 166 -4.97 -2.96 -2.01
N ILE A 167 -4.02 -2.32 -1.33
CA ILE A 167 -2.87 -1.68 -1.98
C ILE A 167 -2.05 -2.71 -2.76
N GLY A 168 -1.87 -3.91 -2.22
CA GLY A 168 -1.21 -5.02 -2.92
C GLY A 168 -1.86 -5.35 -4.27
N HIS A 169 -3.18 -5.29 -4.38
CA HIS A 169 -3.88 -5.44 -5.67
C HIS A 169 -3.50 -4.34 -6.66
N ASN A 170 -3.44 -3.09 -6.21
CA ASN A 170 -2.98 -1.97 -7.04
C ASN A 170 -1.50 -2.12 -7.45
N GLN A 171 -0.70 -2.88 -6.69
CA GLN A 171 0.71 -3.22 -6.97
C GLN A 171 0.86 -4.49 -7.84
N GLY A 172 -0.24 -5.13 -8.25
CA GLY A 172 -0.25 -6.29 -9.12
C GLY A 172 -0.32 -7.64 -8.40
N ASN A 173 -0.47 -7.67 -7.09
CA ASN A 173 -0.63 -8.91 -6.34
C ASN A 173 -2.03 -9.49 -6.57
N MET A 174 -2.10 -10.78 -6.84
CA MET A 174 -3.34 -11.53 -6.99
C MET A 174 -3.52 -12.47 -5.81
N HIS A 175 -4.78 -12.90 -5.58
CA HIS A 175 -5.03 -14.00 -4.65
C HIS A 175 -4.39 -15.29 -5.16
N ASP A 176 -3.88 -16.10 -4.25
CA ASP A 176 -3.42 -17.44 -4.59
C ASP A 176 -4.56 -18.25 -5.22
N ARG A 177 -4.21 -19.02 -6.24
CA ARG A 177 -5.16 -19.98 -6.79
C ARG A 177 -5.22 -21.16 -5.82
N ALA A 178 -6.36 -21.33 -5.17
CA ALA A 178 -6.66 -22.48 -4.35
C ALA A 178 -6.77 -23.77 -5.21
#